data_bb4239a1f1cf9c8fa8c33090052ba800
#
_entry.id   bb4239a1f1cf9c8fa8c33090052ba800
#
_cell.length_a   1.000
_cell.length_b   1.000
_cell.length_c   1.000
_cell.angle_alpha   90.00
_cell.angle_beta   90.00
_cell.angle_gamma   90.00
#
_symmetry.space_group_name_H-M   'P 1'
#
loop_
_entity.id
_entity.type
_entity.pdbx_description
1 polymer ?
#
loop_
_entity_poly.entity_id
_entity_poly.type
_entity_poly.pdbx_seq_one_letter_code
_entity_poly.pdbx_strand_id
1 'polypeptide(L)'
;EDSARVAEEYIRQWASEMLMWDAAMGDVNADIERQVESYRRMLYQHAWEQRMVDQRMSRAVSDSVIIDFYETNKRHFVLHDAVLRGVLLVLPLGAPKQDELRIHLSNPSNEEDIEWIEKYAYQYATGYELFLEDWRPLSEVLQYAPFEQKNIVKRLKAGTLLEHSDTVNTYVLQLTDVCLAGDYKPMDYVRKEIEEMILSERRVDFIRGVREDLYNKALEQGKLKRYEK
;
A
#
# COMPACT_ATOMS: atom_id res chain seq x y z
N GLU A 1 -48.25 5.75 4.69
CA GLU A 1 -48.19 6.33 6.07
C GLU A 1 -46.75 6.47 6.59
N ASP A 2 -45.86 5.49 6.35
CA ASP A 2 -44.48 5.55 6.83
C ASP A 2 -43.61 6.62 6.11
N SER A 3 -43.81 6.84 4.82
CA SER A 3 -43.03 7.83 4.08
C SER A 3 -43.36 9.27 4.43
N ALA A 4 -44.64 9.55 4.80
CA ALA A 4 -45.04 10.87 5.24
C ALA A 4 -44.46 11.19 6.63
N ARG A 5 -44.43 10.19 7.53
CA ARG A 5 -43.83 10.33 8.87
C ARG A 5 -42.32 10.55 8.80
N VAL A 6 -41.62 9.82 7.94
CA VAL A 6 -40.19 10.02 7.73
C VAL A 6 -39.87 11.39 7.15
N ALA A 7 -40.70 11.87 6.20
CA ALA A 7 -40.56 13.22 5.66
C ALA A 7 -40.79 14.32 6.70
N GLU A 8 -41.79 14.14 7.57
CA GLU A 8 -42.10 15.09 8.64
C GLU A 8 -40.96 15.13 9.68
N GLU A 9 -40.40 13.98 10.03
CA GLU A 9 -39.28 13.88 10.96
C GLU A 9 -38.01 14.54 10.39
N TYR A 10 -37.72 14.33 9.09
CA TYR A 10 -36.62 15.00 8.37
C TYR A 10 -36.81 16.52 8.34
N ILE A 11 -38.01 17.01 8.00
CA ILE A 11 -38.32 18.46 7.97
C ILE A 11 -38.16 19.07 9.37
N ARG A 12 -38.63 18.36 10.43
CA ARG A 12 -38.47 18.82 11.82
C ARG A 12 -37.00 18.91 12.22
N GLN A 13 -36.19 17.89 11.88
CA GLN A 13 -34.75 17.90 12.17
C GLN A 13 -34.07 19.05 11.44
N TRP A 14 -34.31 19.20 10.15
CA TRP A 14 -33.73 20.26 9.33
C TRP A 14 -34.13 21.66 9.87
N ALA A 15 -35.40 21.86 10.19
CA ALA A 15 -35.88 23.12 10.76
C ALA A 15 -35.24 23.41 12.12
N SER A 16 -35.07 22.39 12.96
CA SER A 16 -34.39 22.54 14.27
C SER A 16 -32.92 22.94 14.08
N GLU A 17 -32.22 22.34 13.14
CA GLU A 17 -30.82 22.68 12.82
C GLU A 17 -30.70 24.12 12.30
N MET A 18 -31.61 24.57 11.42
CA MET A 18 -31.65 25.94 10.94
C MET A 18 -31.93 26.96 12.03
N LEU A 19 -32.89 26.69 12.91
CA LEU A 19 -33.22 27.58 14.03
C LEU A 19 -32.08 27.66 15.05
N MET A 20 -31.40 26.54 15.31
CA MET A 20 -30.21 26.54 16.18
C MET A 20 -29.06 27.32 15.53
N TRP A 21 -28.88 27.20 14.23
CA TRP A 21 -27.89 28.00 13.47
C TRP A 21 -28.19 29.50 13.58
N ASP A 22 -29.42 29.91 13.32
CA ASP A 22 -29.83 31.33 13.40
C ASP A 22 -29.62 31.90 14.81
N ALA A 23 -29.97 31.11 15.84
CA ALA A 23 -29.74 31.51 17.23
C ALA A 23 -28.24 31.62 17.56
N ALA A 24 -27.43 30.68 17.10
CA ALA A 24 -25.98 30.68 17.30
C ALA A 24 -25.29 31.84 16.56
N MET A 25 -25.77 32.21 15.35
CA MET A 25 -25.23 33.34 14.59
C MET A 25 -25.44 34.67 15.29
N GLY A 26 -26.49 34.80 16.13
CA GLY A 26 -26.71 35.99 16.99
C GLY A 26 -25.66 36.17 18.10
N ASP A 27 -24.93 35.12 18.44
CA ASP A 27 -23.96 35.06 19.53
C ASP A 27 -22.50 34.83 19.07
N VAL A 28 -22.24 35.04 17.76
CA VAL A 28 -20.91 34.85 17.17
C VAL A 28 -19.92 35.86 17.74
N ASN A 29 -18.84 35.35 18.32
CA ASN A 29 -17.79 36.19 18.85
C ASN A 29 -16.59 36.29 17.84
N ALA A 30 -15.74 37.30 18.05
CA ALA A 30 -14.58 37.57 17.21
C ALA A 30 -13.57 36.39 17.16
N ASP A 31 -13.61 35.47 18.12
CA ASP A 31 -12.74 34.31 18.15
C ASP A 31 -13.18 33.25 17.15
N ILE A 32 -14.48 33.02 17.03
CA ILE A 32 -15.06 32.10 16.04
C ILE A 32 -14.74 32.60 14.61
N GLU A 33 -14.99 33.89 14.36
CA GLU A 33 -14.69 34.48 13.05
C GLU A 33 -13.21 34.37 12.68
N ARG A 34 -12.30 34.58 13.64
CA ARG A 34 -10.84 34.38 13.39
C ARG A 34 -10.50 32.94 13.08
N GLN A 35 -11.12 31.97 13.76
CA GLN A 35 -10.91 30.54 13.48
C GLN A 35 -11.45 30.17 12.08
N VAL A 36 -12.66 30.62 11.74
CA VAL A 36 -13.25 30.38 10.40
C VAL A 36 -12.37 30.96 9.30
N GLU A 37 -11.89 32.20 9.46
CA GLU A 37 -11.02 32.83 8.47
C GLU A 37 -9.65 32.13 8.37
N SER A 38 -9.08 31.69 9.50
CA SER A 38 -7.83 30.89 9.51
C SER A 38 -8.03 29.56 8.79
N TYR A 39 -9.13 28.87 9.07
CA TYR A 39 -9.46 27.61 8.40
C TYR A 39 -9.72 27.79 6.91
N ARG A 40 -10.41 28.83 6.52
CA ARG A 40 -10.64 29.21 5.12
C ARG A 40 -9.31 29.39 4.39
N ARG A 41 -8.39 30.18 4.95
CA ARG A 41 -7.05 30.41 4.36
C ARG A 41 -6.28 29.09 4.20
N MET A 42 -6.30 28.25 5.21
CA MET A 42 -5.64 26.93 5.18
C MET A 42 -6.20 26.06 4.06
N LEU A 43 -7.54 26.01 3.87
CA LEU A 43 -8.17 25.23 2.80
C LEU A 43 -7.80 25.75 1.40
N TYR A 44 -7.85 27.06 1.20
CA TYR A 44 -7.46 27.65 -0.09
C TYR A 44 -5.98 27.43 -0.40
N GLN A 45 -5.11 27.60 0.61
CA GLN A 45 -3.67 27.36 0.46
C GLN A 45 -3.41 25.90 0.11
N HIS A 46 -4.00 24.97 0.85
CA HIS A 46 -3.86 23.54 0.58
C HIS A 46 -4.36 23.15 -0.81
N ALA A 47 -5.55 23.60 -1.20
CA ALA A 47 -6.11 23.33 -2.52
C ALA A 47 -5.24 23.91 -3.66
N TRP A 48 -4.64 25.08 -3.44
CA TRP A 48 -3.75 25.71 -4.39
C TRP A 48 -2.41 24.94 -4.49
N GLU A 49 -1.79 24.59 -3.34
CA GLU A 49 -0.57 23.80 -3.29
C GLU A 49 -0.75 22.43 -3.98
N GLN A 50 -1.88 21.75 -3.71
CA GLN A 50 -2.21 20.51 -4.37
C GLN A 50 -2.29 20.67 -5.89
N ARG A 51 -2.95 21.72 -6.39
CA ARG A 51 -3.04 22.02 -7.82
C ARG A 51 -1.66 22.28 -8.42
N MET A 52 -0.78 23.00 -7.72
CA MET A 52 0.59 23.25 -8.19
C MET A 52 1.38 21.96 -8.31
N VAL A 53 1.29 21.07 -7.32
CA VAL A 53 1.90 19.73 -7.36
C VAL A 53 1.39 18.95 -8.56
N ASP A 54 0.06 18.86 -8.73
CA ASP A 54 -0.55 18.06 -9.80
C ASP A 54 -0.21 18.58 -11.21
N GLN A 55 -0.04 19.91 -11.39
CA GLN A 55 0.23 20.51 -12.67
C GLN A 55 1.71 20.60 -13.03
N ARG A 56 2.62 20.69 -12.06
CA ARG A 56 4.02 21.08 -12.30
C ARG A 56 5.06 20.12 -11.75
N MET A 57 4.73 19.30 -10.75
CA MET A 57 5.68 18.36 -10.21
C MET A 57 5.75 17.12 -11.10
N SER A 58 6.97 16.71 -11.48
CA SER A 58 7.18 15.44 -12.17
C SER A 58 6.97 14.27 -11.21
N ARG A 59 6.13 13.32 -11.59
CA ARG A 59 5.90 12.06 -10.87
C ARG A 59 6.79 10.92 -11.34
N ALA A 60 7.57 11.12 -12.40
CA ALA A 60 8.46 10.09 -12.91
C ALA A 60 9.65 9.90 -11.98
N VAL A 61 9.84 8.68 -11.51
CA VAL A 61 11.00 8.25 -10.74
C VAL A 61 11.75 7.22 -11.58
N SER A 62 13.02 7.49 -11.91
CA SER A 62 13.82 6.56 -12.69
C SER A 62 14.36 5.43 -11.81
N ASP A 63 14.63 4.28 -12.43
CA ASP A 63 15.22 3.13 -11.73
C ASP A 63 16.54 3.47 -11.03
N SER A 64 17.37 4.32 -11.65
CA SER A 64 18.62 4.75 -11.04
C SER A 64 18.42 5.49 -9.72
N VAL A 65 17.39 6.33 -9.63
CA VAL A 65 17.06 7.07 -8.40
C VAL A 65 16.52 6.11 -7.32
N ILE A 66 15.74 5.11 -7.72
CA ILE A 66 15.23 4.09 -6.79
C ILE A 66 16.38 3.27 -6.21
N ILE A 67 17.30 2.81 -7.08
CA ILE A 67 18.47 2.03 -6.68
C ILE A 67 19.35 2.82 -5.72
N ASP A 68 19.66 4.08 -6.05
CA ASP A 68 20.49 4.96 -5.22
C ASP A 68 19.84 5.23 -3.85
N PHE A 69 18.55 5.49 -3.83
CA PHE A 69 17.77 5.67 -2.60
C PHE A 69 17.80 4.39 -1.74
N TYR A 70 17.57 3.23 -2.35
CA TYR A 70 17.62 1.96 -1.64
C TYR A 70 18.99 1.69 -1.02
N GLU A 71 20.08 1.79 -1.81
CA GLU A 71 21.44 1.51 -1.31
C GLU A 71 21.85 2.51 -0.20
N THR A 72 21.49 3.78 -0.34
CA THR A 72 21.77 4.81 0.67
C THR A 72 21.01 4.56 1.98
N ASN A 73 19.77 4.07 1.88
CA ASN A 73 18.86 3.89 3.02
C ASN A 73 18.67 2.42 3.43
N LYS A 74 19.48 1.50 2.92
CA LYS A 74 19.34 0.04 3.06
C LYS A 74 19.10 -0.43 4.50
N ARG A 75 19.71 0.25 5.47
CA ARG A 75 19.58 -0.06 6.90
C ARG A 75 18.15 0.10 7.44
N HIS A 76 17.31 0.88 6.76
CA HIS A 76 15.90 1.05 7.11
C HIS A 76 15.00 -0.04 6.52
N PHE A 77 15.48 -0.75 5.51
CA PHE A 77 14.76 -1.80 4.82
C PHE A 77 15.15 -3.19 5.35
N VAL A 78 14.85 -3.47 6.61
CA VAL A 78 15.09 -4.76 7.25
C VAL A 78 13.76 -5.50 7.41
N LEU A 79 13.75 -6.80 7.12
CA LEU A 79 12.58 -7.67 7.26
C LEU A 79 12.31 -7.99 8.73
N HIS A 80 11.06 -7.80 9.16
CA HIS A 80 10.58 -8.27 10.47
C HIS A 80 9.98 -9.68 10.40
N ASP A 81 9.47 -10.08 9.23
CA ASP A 81 8.98 -11.41 8.90
C ASP A 81 9.66 -11.90 7.63
N ALA A 82 9.75 -13.21 7.45
CA ALA A 82 10.26 -13.77 6.20
C ALA A 82 9.31 -13.44 5.04
N VAL A 83 9.87 -13.18 3.86
CA VAL A 83 9.11 -13.01 2.62
C VAL A 83 9.51 -14.10 1.63
N LEU A 84 8.54 -14.56 0.87
CA LEU A 84 8.62 -15.74 0.03
C LEU A 84 8.15 -15.42 -1.37
N ARG A 85 8.70 -16.09 -2.36
CA ARG A 85 8.13 -16.29 -3.69
C ARG A 85 7.90 -17.77 -3.92
N GLY A 86 6.86 -18.11 -4.66
CA GLY A 86 6.58 -19.51 -4.94
C GLY A 86 5.17 -19.79 -5.42
N VAL A 87 4.76 -21.03 -5.20
CA VAL A 87 3.44 -21.55 -5.56
C VAL A 87 2.83 -22.22 -4.35
N LEU A 88 1.63 -21.82 -3.98
CA LEU A 88 0.80 -22.49 -2.97
C LEU A 88 -0.38 -23.16 -3.63
N LEU A 89 -0.57 -24.45 -3.36
CA LEU A 89 -1.71 -25.23 -3.81
C LEU A 89 -2.41 -25.89 -2.61
N VAL A 90 -3.72 -25.85 -2.61
CA VAL A 90 -4.59 -26.58 -1.68
C VAL A 90 -5.34 -27.63 -2.50
N LEU A 91 -5.01 -28.89 -2.30
CA LEU A 91 -5.53 -30.02 -3.08
C LEU A 91 -6.43 -30.88 -2.19
N PRO A 92 -7.55 -31.40 -2.67
CA PRO A 92 -8.29 -32.43 -1.94
C PRO A 92 -7.41 -33.68 -1.77
N LEU A 93 -7.64 -34.41 -0.67
CA LEU A 93 -6.95 -35.69 -0.47
C LEU A 93 -7.21 -36.63 -1.65
N GLY A 94 -6.14 -37.22 -2.18
CA GLY A 94 -6.24 -38.15 -3.32
C GLY A 94 -6.38 -37.44 -4.67
N ALA A 95 -6.08 -36.15 -4.78
CA ALA A 95 -5.98 -35.47 -6.08
C ALA A 95 -5.09 -36.27 -7.03
N PRO A 96 -5.47 -36.40 -8.32
CA PRO A 96 -4.72 -37.22 -9.27
C PRO A 96 -3.41 -36.53 -9.66
N LYS A 97 -2.48 -37.30 -10.25
CA LYS A 97 -1.24 -36.79 -10.89
C LYS A 97 -0.31 -35.99 -9.96
N GLN A 98 -0.31 -36.25 -8.66
CA GLN A 98 0.55 -35.53 -7.71
C GLN A 98 2.05 -35.72 -7.99
N ASP A 99 2.47 -36.86 -8.55
CA ASP A 99 3.87 -37.07 -8.91
C ASP A 99 4.28 -36.24 -10.14
N GLU A 100 3.39 -36.09 -11.13
CA GLU A 100 3.59 -35.16 -12.26
C GLU A 100 3.67 -33.71 -11.74
N LEU A 101 2.77 -33.33 -10.81
CA LEU A 101 2.79 -32.00 -10.20
C LEU A 101 4.15 -31.69 -9.52
N ARG A 102 4.72 -32.64 -8.78
CA ARG A 102 6.03 -32.46 -8.12
C ARG A 102 7.16 -32.25 -9.13
N ILE A 103 7.08 -32.91 -10.30
CA ILE A 103 8.07 -32.71 -11.37
C ILE A 103 8.00 -31.27 -11.88
N HIS A 104 6.82 -30.77 -12.22
CA HIS A 104 6.64 -29.38 -12.70
C HIS A 104 6.96 -28.34 -11.63
N LEU A 105 6.60 -28.59 -10.36
CA LEU A 105 6.96 -27.73 -9.24
C LEU A 105 8.47 -27.68 -8.94
N SER A 106 9.26 -28.66 -9.43
CA SER A 106 10.72 -28.63 -9.24
C SER A 106 11.43 -27.51 -10.03
N ASN A 107 10.79 -26.99 -11.09
CA ASN A 107 11.32 -25.89 -11.90
C ASN A 107 10.23 -24.88 -12.31
N PRO A 108 9.60 -24.19 -11.34
CA PRO A 108 8.49 -23.30 -11.60
C PRO A 108 8.90 -21.97 -12.25
N SER A 109 10.10 -21.88 -12.81
CA SER A 109 10.59 -20.73 -13.59
C SER A 109 10.49 -20.95 -15.09
N ASN A 110 10.12 -22.15 -15.54
CA ASN A 110 9.91 -22.47 -16.94
C ASN A 110 8.44 -22.20 -17.31
N GLU A 111 8.19 -21.50 -18.39
CA GLU A 111 6.84 -21.10 -18.84
C GLU A 111 5.93 -22.31 -19.07
N GLU A 112 6.46 -23.40 -19.65
CA GLU A 112 5.71 -24.64 -19.87
C GLU A 112 5.28 -25.29 -18.54
N ASP A 113 6.14 -25.29 -17.53
CA ASP A 113 5.85 -25.84 -16.20
C ASP A 113 4.81 -24.97 -15.47
N ILE A 114 4.93 -23.65 -15.57
CA ILE A 114 3.95 -22.71 -14.99
C ILE A 114 2.57 -22.94 -15.62
N GLU A 115 2.48 -23.01 -16.96
CA GLU A 115 1.24 -23.24 -17.67
C GLU A 115 0.59 -24.60 -17.27
N TRP A 116 1.41 -25.62 -17.08
CA TRP A 116 0.92 -26.92 -16.61
C TRP A 116 0.42 -26.85 -15.17
N ILE A 117 1.16 -26.18 -14.28
CA ILE A 117 0.76 -25.99 -12.87
C ILE A 117 -0.57 -25.23 -12.79
N GLU A 118 -0.72 -24.15 -13.56
CA GLU A 118 -1.97 -23.37 -13.60
C GLU A 118 -3.17 -24.21 -14.06
N LYS A 119 -3.01 -24.97 -15.15
CA LYS A 119 -4.05 -25.87 -15.65
C LYS A 119 -4.41 -26.94 -14.62
N TYR A 120 -3.40 -27.51 -13.98
CA TYR A 120 -3.59 -28.49 -12.93
C TYR A 120 -4.34 -27.90 -11.74
N ALA A 121 -3.89 -26.72 -11.26
CA ALA A 121 -4.51 -26.01 -10.15
C ALA A 121 -5.97 -25.65 -10.45
N TYR A 122 -6.26 -25.11 -11.63
CA TYR A 122 -7.63 -24.80 -12.05
C TYR A 122 -8.55 -26.04 -12.05
N GLN A 123 -8.01 -27.20 -12.41
CA GLN A 123 -8.80 -28.42 -12.54
C GLN A 123 -9.00 -29.16 -11.22
N TYR A 124 -8.01 -29.17 -10.32
CA TYR A 124 -7.98 -30.06 -9.16
C TYR A 124 -7.82 -29.37 -7.81
N ALA A 125 -7.35 -28.11 -7.77
CA ALA A 125 -7.14 -27.41 -6.51
C ALA A 125 -8.44 -26.79 -5.98
N THR A 126 -8.62 -26.80 -4.68
CA THR A 126 -9.68 -26.04 -3.98
C THR A 126 -9.27 -24.60 -3.72
N GLY A 127 -7.96 -24.31 -3.74
CA GLY A 127 -7.36 -22.99 -3.67
C GLY A 127 -5.94 -23.02 -4.19
N TYR A 128 -5.49 -21.95 -4.83
CA TYR A 128 -4.12 -21.84 -5.28
C TYR A 128 -3.70 -20.37 -5.41
N GLU A 129 -2.41 -20.12 -5.27
CA GLU A 129 -1.79 -18.83 -5.54
C GLU A 129 -0.40 -19.05 -6.14
N LEU A 130 -0.15 -18.42 -7.29
CA LEU A 130 1.15 -18.34 -7.92
C LEU A 130 1.70 -16.93 -7.67
N PHE A 131 2.69 -16.81 -6.78
CA PHE A 131 3.35 -15.56 -6.43
C PHE A 131 4.83 -15.61 -6.79
N LEU A 132 5.12 -16.01 -8.03
CA LEU A 132 6.46 -16.20 -8.55
C LEU A 132 7.22 -14.88 -8.75
N GLU A 133 6.48 -13.81 -9.08
CA GLU A 133 7.05 -12.47 -9.28
C GLU A 133 6.85 -11.56 -8.06
N ASP A 134 5.83 -11.81 -7.26
CA ASP A 134 5.47 -11.01 -6.11
C ASP A 134 5.93 -11.65 -4.80
N TRP A 135 6.57 -10.88 -3.94
CA TRP A 135 6.90 -11.32 -2.59
C TRP A 135 5.68 -11.34 -1.69
N ARG A 136 5.49 -12.44 -0.95
CA ARG A 136 4.45 -12.59 0.07
C ARG A 136 5.08 -12.76 1.46
N PRO A 137 4.59 -12.06 2.50
CA PRO A 137 4.96 -12.36 3.88
C PRO A 137 4.62 -13.80 4.26
N LEU A 138 5.50 -14.46 5.00
CA LEU A 138 5.24 -15.82 5.50
C LEU A 138 3.94 -15.88 6.31
N SER A 139 3.68 -14.88 7.15
CA SER A 139 2.45 -14.76 7.94
C SER A 139 1.18 -14.76 7.10
N GLU A 140 1.23 -14.17 5.90
CA GLU A 140 0.11 -14.17 4.94
C GLU A 140 -0.09 -15.57 4.33
N VAL A 141 0.99 -16.21 3.89
CA VAL A 141 0.95 -17.58 3.32
C VAL A 141 0.40 -18.59 4.33
N LEU A 142 0.77 -18.46 5.61
CA LEU A 142 0.32 -19.34 6.67
C LEU A 142 -1.17 -19.20 7.03
N GLN A 143 -1.85 -18.13 6.58
CA GLN A 143 -3.31 -18.01 6.74
C GLN A 143 -4.07 -19.01 5.88
N TYR A 144 -3.48 -19.41 4.76
CA TYR A 144 -4.10 -20.32 3.78
C TYR A 144 -3.63 -21.76 3.91
N ALA A 145 -2.55 -22.01 4.65
CA ALA A 145 -1.98 -23.34 4.78
C ALA A 145 -1.50 -23.60 6.23
N PRO A 146 -1.98 -24.65 6.90
CA PRO A 146 -1.75 -24.91 8.33
C PRO A 146 -0.37 -25.52 8.59
N PHE A 147 0.68 -24.90 8.05
CA PHE A 147 2.04 -25.27 8.42
C PHE A 147 2.38 -24.74 9.82
N GLU A 148 2.99 -25.57 10.66
CA GLU A 148 3.46 -25.11 11.95
C GLU A 148 4.62 -24.12 11.81
N GLN A 149 4.39 -22.88 12.19
CA GLN A 149 5.34 -21.77 12.03
C GLN A 149 6.75 -22.09 12.54
N LYS A 150 6.88 -22.73 13.70
CA LYS A 150 8.18 -23.10 14.27
C LYS A 150 8.97 -24.10 13.43
N ASN A 151 8.27 -24.99 12.73
CA ASN A 151 8.88 -26.03 11.90
C ASN A 151 9.19 -25.51 10.49
N ILE A 152 8.33 -24.67 9.94
CA ILE A 152 8.51 -24.12 8.59
C ILE A 152 9.72 -23.18 8.53
N VAL A 153 9.89 -22.27 9.50
CA VAL A 153 10.99 -21.28 9.51
C VAL A 153 12.36 -21.94 9.35
N LYS A 154 12.57 -23.11 9.95
CA LYS A 154 13.83 -23.87 9.82
C LYS A 154 14.04 -24.49 8.43
N ARG A 155 13.00 -24.61 7.65
CA ARG A 155 13.00 -25.22 6.31
C ARG A 155 12.88 -24.22 5.19
N LEU A 156 12.73 -22.92 5.51
CA LEU A 156 12.64 -21.86 4.51
C LEU A 156 13.96 -21.74 3.75
N LYS A 157 13.95 -22.20 2.52
CA LYS A 157 15.07 -22.10 1.58
C LYS A 157 14.51 -22.13 0.15
N ALA A 158 15.11 -21.35 -0.73
CA ALA A 158 14.80 -21.42 -2.16
C ALA A 158 14.93 -22.85 -2.71
N GLY A 159 14.00 -23.24 -3.57
CA GLY A 159 13.92 -24.59 -4.14
C GLY A 159 13.30 -25.64 -3.21
N THR A 160 12.81 -25.27 -2.03
CA THR A 160 12.20 -26.22 -1.10
C THR A 160 10.73 -26.43 -1.40
N LEU A 161 10.32 -27.70 -1.53
CA LEU A 161 8.94 -28.13 -1.56
C LEU A 161 8.51 -28.53 -0.13
N LEU A 162 7.44 -27.92 0.35
CA LEU A 162 6.81 -28.20 1.64
C LEU A 162 5.43 -28.79 1.40
N GLU A 163 5.15 -29.91 2.04
CA GLU A 163 3.84 -30.56 1.98
C GLU A 163 3.30 -30.79 3.39
N HIS A 164 2.02 -30.57 3.57
CA HIS A 164 1.27 -30.88 4.78
C HIS A 164 -0.10 -31.40 4.38
N SER A 165 -0.60 -32.42 5.06
CA SER A 165 -1.96 -32.94 4.84
C SER A 165 -2.72 -32.93 6.15
N ASP A 166 -3.95 -32.49 6.09
CA ASP A 166 -4.95 -32.65 7.13
C ASP A 166 -5.96 -33.75 6.78
N THR A 167 -7.13 -33.75 7.37
CA THR A 167 -8.18 -34.77 7.11
C THR A 167 -8.93 -34.54 5.81
N VAL A 168 -8.78 -33.40 5.13
CA VAL A 168 -9.54 -32.98 3.95
C VAL A 168 -8.63 -32.63 2.78
N ASN A 169 -7.53 -31.95 3.05
CA ASN A 169 -6.68 -31.37 2.02
C ASN A 169 -5.20 -31.74 2.20
N THR A 170 -4.48 -31.66 1.08
CA THR A 170 -3.03 -31.61 1.03
C THR A 170 -2.61 -30.21 0.59
N TYR A 171 -1.78 -29.56 1.39
CA TYR A 171 -1.21 -28.24 1.13
C TYR A 171 0.20 -28.43 0.58
N VAL A 172 0.45 -27.83 -0.56
CA VAL A 172 1.73 -27.91 -1.27
C VAL A 172 2.27 -26.51 -1.43
N LEU A 173 3.43 -26.22 -0.88
CA LEU A 173 4.11 -24.94 -1.00
C LEU A 173 5.49 -25.14 -1.61
N GLN A 174 5.66 -24.73 -2.83
CA GLN A 174 6.96 -24.65 -3.52
C GLN A 174 7.54 -23.27 -3.38
N LEU A 175 8.74 -23.18 -2.82
CA LEU A 175 9.47 -21.92 -2.64
C LEU A 175 10.46 -21.73 -3.79
N THR A 176 10.37 -20.61 -4.50
CA THR A 176 11.36 -20.21 -5.50
C THR A 176 12.43 -19.32 -4.90
N ASP A 177 12.00 -18.34 -4.10
CA ASP A 177 12.88 -17.40 -3.42
C ASP A 177 12.44 -17.21 -1.97
N VAL A 178 13.40 -16.91 -1.11
CA VAL A 178 13.19 -16.71 0.33
C VAL A 178 14.14 -15.63 0.82
N CYS A 179 13.60 -14.64 1.55
CA CYS A 179 14.37 -13.73 2.38
C CYS A 179 13.89 -13.87 3.82
N LEU A 180 14.81 -14.06 4.75
CA LEU A 180 14.49 -14.33 6.15
C LEU A 180 14.28 -13.06 6.97
N ALA A 181 13.62 -13.17 8.10
CA ALA A 181 13.57 -12.08 9.07
C ALA A 181 14.99 -11.70 9.50
N GLY A 182 15.28 -10.39 9.53
CA GLY A 182 16.62 -9.84 9.79
C GLY A 182 17.45 -9.57 8.54
N ASP A 183 17.11 -10.13 7.38
CA ASP A 183 17.72 -9.77 6.10
C ASP A 183 17.22 -8.43 5.60
N TYR A 184 17.89 -7.85 4.63
CA TYR A 184 17.38 -6.67 3.93
C TYR A 184 16.21 -7.05 3.03
N LYS A 185 15.18 -6.20 3.03
CA LYS A 185 14.04 -6.36 2.12
C LYS A 185 14.54 -6.35 0.67
N PRO A 186 14.12 -7.28 -0.21
CA PRO A 186 14.44 -7.21 -1.63
C PRO A 186 14.02 -5.86 -2.22
N MET A 187 14.84 -5.31 -3.12
CA MET A 187 14.56 -3.99 -3.71
C MET A 187 13.22 -3.95 -4.46
N ASP A 188 12.88 -4.99 -5.17
CA ASP A 188 11.62 -5.15 -5.89
C ASP A 188 10.40 -5.24 -4.93
N TYR A 189 10.59 -5.81 -3.74
CA TYR A 189 9.58 -5.84 -2.69
C TYR A 189 9.26 -4.44 -2.14
N VAL A 190 10.27 -3.56 -2.00
CA VAL A 190 10.12 -2.22 -1.46
C VAL A 190 10.04 -1.12 -2.52
N ARG A 191 10.07 -1.47 -3.81
CA ARG A 191 10.11 -0.52 -4.92
C ARG A 191 9.03 0.55 -4.83
N LYS A 192 7.77 0.13 -4.63
CA LYS A 192 6.64 1.06 -4.51
C LYS A 192 6.75 1.94 -3.28
N GLU A 193 7.18 1.38 -2.15
CA GLU A 193 7.43 2.12 -0.91
C GLU A 193 8.49 3.20 -1.13
N ILE A 194 9.58 2.88 -1.82
CA ILE A 194 10.66 3.83 -2.16
C ILE A 194 10.16 4.92 -3.12
N GLU A 195 9.41 4.56 -4.15
CA GLU A 195 8.82 5.53 -5.07
C GLU A 195 7.93 6.54 -4.34
N GLU A 196 7.08 6.08 -3.43
CA GLU A 196 6.23 6.94 -2.61
C GLU A 196 7.05 7.86 -1.68
N MET A 197 8.11 7.34 -1.06
CA MET A 197 9.02 8.14 -0.23
C MET A 197 9.69 9.25 -1.05
N ILE A 198 10.25 8.91 -2.20
CA ILE A 198 10.91 9.87 -3.11
C ILE A 198 9.92 10.95 -3.58
N LEU A 199 8.70 10.55 -3.96
CA LEU A 199 7.67 11.49 -4.39
C LEU A 199 7.21 12.39 -3.24
N SER A 200 7.14 11.86 -2.01
CA SER A 200 6.83 12.64 -0.83
C SER A 200 7.89 13.70 -0.53
N GLU A 201 9.18 13.33 -0.58
CA GLU A 201 10.30 14.28 -0.42
C GLU A 201 10.29 15.34 -1.52
N ARG A 202 10.15 14.94 -2.78
CA ARG A 202 10.04 15.88 -3.92
C ARG A 202 8.88 16.85 -3.76
N ARG A 203 7.75 16.40 -3.23
CA ARG A 203 6.59 17.26 -2.96
C ARG A 203 6.92 18.34 -1.94
N VAL A 204 7.58 17.98 -0.85
CA VAL A 204 7.99 18.93 0.19
C VAL A 204 8.94 19.99 -0.38
N ASP A 205 9.96 19.55 -1.13
CA ASP A 205 10.94 20.45 -1.73
C ASP A 205 10.31 21.32 -2.81
N PHE A 206 9.44 20.78 -3.65
CA PHE A 206 8.71 21.53 -4.66
C PHE A 206 7.87 22.65 -4.03
N ILE A 207 7.09 22.35 -2.99
CA ILE A 207 6.27 23.37 -2.30
C ILE A 207 7.14 24.42 -1.63
N ARG A 208 8.28 24.01 -1.05
CA ARG A 208 9.28 24.97 -0.50
C ARG A 208 9.77 25.91 -1.58
N GLY A 209 10.21 25.38 -2.72
CA GLY A 209 10.64 26.21 -3.86
C GLY A 209 9.57 27.15 -4.38
N VAL A 210 8.31 26.68 -4.51
CA VAL A 210 7.19 27.52 -4.91
C VAL A 210 6.95 28.69 -3.93
N ARG A 211 7.06 28.43 -2.61
CA ARG A 211 6.92 29.48 -1.59
C ARG A 211 8.04 30.50 -1.67
N GLU A 212 9.29 30.06 -1.87
CA GLU A 212 10.45 30.94 -2.06
C GLU A 212 10.29 31.79 -3.33
N ASP A 213 9.86 31.21 -4.43
CA ASP A 213 9.61 31.93 -5.68
C ASP A 213 8.54 33.02 -5.51
N LEU A 214 7.43 32.69 -4.82
CA LEU A 214 6.38 33.67 -4.54
C LEU A 214 6.89 34.81 -3.66
N TYR A 215 7.68 34.52 -2.67
CA TYR A 215 8.28 35.51 -1.78
C TYR A 215 9.22 36.43 -2.55
N ASN A 216 10.12 35.88 -3.35
CA ASN A 216 11.09 36.66 -4.14
C ASN A 216 10.38 37.55 -5.18
N LYS A 217 9.40 37.01 -5.90
CA LYS A 217 8.57 37.81 -6.83
C LYS A 217 7.83 38.94 -6.14
N ALA A 218 7.34 38.73 -4.93
CA ALA A 218 6.66 39.77 -4.17
C ALA A 218 7.62 40.91 -3.74
N LEU A 219 8.88 40.57 -3.42
CA LEU A 219 9.93 41.57 -3.16
C LEU A 219 10.26 42.37 -4.44
N GLU A 220 10.51 41.68 -5.56
CA GLU A 220 10.82 42.31 -6.86
C GLU A 220 9.69 43.26 -7.34
N GLN A 221 8.44 42.89 -7.10
CA GLN A 221 7.27 43.69 -7.45
C GLN A 221 6.96 44.79 -6.42
N GLY A 222 7.78 44.94 -5.39
CA GLY A 222 7.57 45.95 -4.35
C GLY A 222 6.33 45.72 -3.45
N LYS A 223 5.70 44.55 -3.56
CA LYS A 223 4.57 44.16 -2.69
C LYS A 223 4.97 43.89 -1.25
N LEU A 224 6.23 43.51 -1.05
CA LEU A 224 6.86 43.31 0.23
C LEU A 224 8.07 44.25 0.35
N LYS A 225 8.22 44.88 1.51
CA LYS A 225 9.42 45.65 1.85
C LYS A 225 10.09 45.03 3.06
N ARG A 226 11.37 44.68 2.92
CA ARG A 226 12.19 44.19 4.04
C ARG A 226 12.84 45.40 4.71
N TYR A 227 12.48 45.63 5.93
CA TYR A 227 13.19 46.62 6.76
C TYR A 227 14.30 45.87 7.52
N GLU A 228 15.53 46.08 7.13
CA GLU A 228 16.68 45.62 7.94
C GLU A 228 16.74 46.48 9.20
N LYS A 229 16.87 45.83 10.37
CA LYS A 229 17.11 46.52 11.66
C LYS A 229 18.57 46.77 11.86
#